data_282d28a3bd90f2921e81b51341dd09ad
#
_entry.id   282d28a3bd90f2921e81b51341dd09ad
#
_cell.length_a   1.000
_cell.length_b   1.000
_cell.length_c   1.000
_cell.angle_alpha   90.00
_cell.angle_beta   90.00
_cell.angle_gamma   90.00
#
_symmetry.space_group_name_H-M   'P 1'
#
loop_
_entity.id
_entity.type
_entity.pdbx_description
1 polymer ?
#
loop_
_entity_poly.entity_id
_entity_poly.type
_entity_poly.pdbx_seq_one_letter_code
_entity_poly.pdbx_strand_id
1 'polypeptide(L)'
;MSSPRVIAGKARGIRLQDVPGDITRPITDMVKGALFNILGVETIQSTWLDLFGGTGSVGIEALSRGASFVRFIDLNRAAVNVIKANLEKTKLAADAEVVQSDAFAFLNRRPDRTFDFIFIAP
;
A
#
# COMPACT_ATOMS: atom_id res chain seq x y z
N MET A 1 -7.82 13.05 15.00
CA MET A 1 -7.87 12.49 13.63
C MET A 1 -7.70 10.99 13.67
N SER A 2 -8.47 10.30 12.91
CA SER A 2 -8.34 8.86 12.82
C SER A 2 -7.22 8.47 11.86
N SER A 3 -6.38 7.54 12.26
CA SER A 3 -5.42 6.92 11.38
C SER A 3 -6.14 6.02 10.37
N PRO A 4 -5.53 5.72 9.21
CA PRO A 4 -6.11 4.78 8.27
C PRO A 4 -6.32 3.40 8.91
N ARG A 5 -7.26 2.65 8.37
CA ARG A 5 -7.50 1.29 8.81
C ARG A 5 -7.76 0.38 7.61
N VAL A 6 -7.58 -0.91 7.83
CA VAL A 6 -7.98 -1.90 6.84
C VAL A 6 -9.50 -2.07 6.90
N ILE A 7 -10.15 -1.98 5.74
CA ILE A 7 -11.62 -1.99 5.66
C ILE A 7 -12.15 -3.41 5.56
N ALA A 8 -11.53 -4.25 4.76
CA ALA A 8 -12.05 -5.60 4.50
C ALA A 8 -10.91 -6.60 4.34
N GLY A 9 -11.25 -7.88 4.30
CA GLY A 9 -10.31 -8.96 4.05
C GLY A 9 -9.66 -9.51 5.30
N LYS A 10 -8.49 -10.12 5.12
CA LYS A 10 -7.78 -10.84 6.19
C LYS A 10 -7.41 -9.98 7.39
N ALA A 11 -7.11 -8.71 7.16
CA ALA A 11 -6.67 -7.78 8.21
C ALA A 11 -7.75 -6.75 8.58
N ARG A 12 -9.00 -7.02 8.26
CA ARG A 12 -10.13 -6.12 8.50
C ARG A 12 -10.11 -5.54 9.90
N GLY A 13 -10.29 -4.23 9.98
CA GLY A 13 -10.42 -3.50 11.26
C GLY A 13 -9.11 -3.08 11.90
N ILE A 14 -7.97 -3.54 11.40
CA ILE A 14 -6.69 -3.16 11.98
C ILE A 14 -6.35 -1.73 11.61
N ARG A 15 -6.03 -0.91 12.63
CA ARG A 15 -5.59 0.46 12.41
C ARG A 15 -4.13 0.48 11.99
N LEU A 16 -3.82 1.35 11.04
CA LEU A 16 -2.48 1.53 10.54
C LEU A 16 -1.86 2.78 11.18
N GLN A 17 -0.54 2.75 11.36
CA GLN A 17 0.19 3.92 11.85
C GLN A 17 0.27 4.99 10.77
N ASP A 18 0.21 6.25 11.20
CA ASP A 18 0.50 7.40 10.33
C ASP A 18 2.01 7.62 10.24
N VAL A 19 2.44 8.28 9.17
CA VAL A 19 3.83 8.70 9.03
C VAL A 19 4.05 9.94 9.90
N PRO A 20 5.01 9.91 10.85
CA PRO A 20 5.26 11.06 11.71
C PRO A 20 5.66 12.30 10.90
N GLY A 21 5.04 13.44 11.21
CA GLY A 21 5.35 14.71 10.57
C GLY A 21 4.82 14.85 9.15
N ASP A 22 4.11 13.84 8.65
CA ASP A 22 3.52 13.91 7.32
C ASP A 22 2.29 14.81 7.35
N ILE A 23 2.28 15.80 6.48
CA ILE A 23 1.16 16.72 6.33
C ILE A 23 0.23 16.36 5.18
N THR A 24 0.59 15.35 4.39
CA THR A 24 -0.26 14.89 3.30
C THR A 24 -1.46 14.14 3.88
N ARG A 25 -2.60 14.30 3.23
CA ARG A 25 -3.80 13.58 3.65
C ARG A 25 -3.76 12.16 3.12
N PRO A 26 -3.94 11.18 4.00
CA PRO A 26 -4.11 9.82 3.52
C PRO A 26 -5.44 9.69 2.76
N ILE A 27 -5.51 8.71 1.88
CA ILE A 27 -6.78 8.35 1.24
C ILE A 27 -7.81 8.02 2.32
N THR A 28 -9.03 8.52 2.17
CA THR A 28 -10.08 8.24 3.15
C THR A 28 -10.59 6.82 3.02
N ASP A 29 -11.21 6.31 4.09
CA ASP A 29 -11.84 4.99 4.07
C ASP A 29 -12.90 4.89 2.97
N MET A 30 -13.69 5.96 2.79
CA MET A 30 -14.72 5.99 1.77
C MET A 30 -14.13 5.83 0.35
N VAL A 31 -13.10 6.60 0.04
CA VAL A 31 -12.47 6.56 -1.29
C VAL A 31 -11.76 5.22 -1.49
N LYS A 32 -11.06 4.74 -0.48
CA LYS A 32 -10.39 3.44 -0.55
C LYS A 32 -11.40 2.30 -0.76
N GLY A 33 -12.48 2.32 -0.01
CA GLY A 33 -13.55 1.34 -0.18
C GLY A 33 -14.17 1.39 -1.57
N ALA A 34 -14.43 2.58 -2.09
CA ALA A 34 -14.96 2.75 -3.44
C ALA A 34 -14.01 2.20 -4.50
N LEU A 35 -12.72 2.47 -4.38
CA LEU A 35 -11.70 1.95 -5.30
C LEU A 35 -11.77 0.43 -5.38
N PHE A 36 -11.73 -0.25 -4.23
CA PHE A 36 -11.73 -1.70 -4.21
C PHE A 36 -13.08 -2.32 -4.56
N ASN A 37 -14.18 -1.61 -4.34
CA ASN A 37 -15.48 -2.04 -4.82
C ASN A 37 -15.55 -2.03 -6.35
N ILE A 38 -14.93 -1.03 -6.97
CA ILE A 38 -14.85 -0.96 -8.45
C ILE A 38 -14.00 -2.12 -8.99
N LEU A 39 -12.86 -2.39 -8.37
CA LEU A 39 -11.98 -3.48 -8.81
C LEU A 39 -12.59 -4.87 -8.56
N GLY A 40 -13.32 -5.00 -7.47
CA GLY A 40 -14.01 -6.25 -7.14
C GLY A 40 -13.07 -7.45 -7.13
N VAL A 41 -13.47 -8.51 -7.81
CA VAL A 41 -12.71 -9.77 -7.84
C VAL A 41 -11.35 -9.66 -8.55
N GLU A 42 -11.13 -8.60 -9.33
CA GLU A 42 -9.85 -8.40 -10.00
C GLU A 42 -8.71 -8.15 -9.02
N THR A 43 -9.01 -7.76 -7.78
CA THR A 43 -8.01 -7.63 -6.73
C THR A 43 -7.41 -8.98 -6.35
N ILE A 44 -8.20 -10.05 -6.39
CA ILE A 44 -7.76 -11.38 -5.98
C ILE A 44 -6.64 -11.87 -6.90
N GLN A 45 -5.52 -12.31 -6.32
CA GLN A 45 -4.33 -12.79 -7.01
C GLN A 45 -3.60 -11.71 -7.81
N SER A 46 -4.01 -10.45 -7.71
CA SER A 46 -3.37 -9.35 -8.44
C SER A 46 -2.02 -8.99 -7.83
N THR A 47 -1.19 -8.33 -8.65
CA THR A 47 0.09 -7.77 -8.23
C THR A 47 0.06 -6.26 -8.37
N TRP A 48 0.61 -5.56 -7.39
CA TRP A 48 0.52 -4.10 -7.29
C TRP A 48 1.88 -3.45 -7.14
N LEU A 49 2.02 -2.30 -7.76
CA LEU A 49 3.10 -1.36 -7.49
C LEU A 49 2.46 -0.12 -6.87
N ASP A 50 2.79 0.15 -5.61
CA ASP A 50 2.28 1.29 -4.86
C ASP A 50 3.38 2.35 -4.79
N LEU A 51 3.26 3.36 -5.65
CA LEU A 51 4.21 4.47 -5.72
C LEU A 51 3.79 5.55 -4.72
N PHE A 52 4.77 6.13 -4.01
CA PHE A 52 4.52 7.12 -2.95
C PHE A 52 3.65 6.51 -1.84
N GLY A 53 4.09 5.36 -1.33
CA GLY A 53 3.31 4.49 -0.45
C GLY A 53 2.74 5.13 0.80
N GLY A 54 3.41 6.14 1.38
CA GLY A 54 2.94 6.82 2.59
C GLY A 54 2.79 5.85 3.76
N THR A 55 1.56 5.63 4.23
CA THR A 55 1.28 4.65 5.29
C THR A 55 1.21 3.22 4.78
N GLY A 56 1.17 3.04 3.47
CA GLY A 56 0.93 1.74 2.85
C GLY A 56 -0.55 1.35 2.78
N SER A 57 -1.45 2.27 3.08
CA SER A 57 -2.88 1.98 3.25
C SER A 57 -3.51 1.27 2.06
N VAL A 58 -3.22 1.73 0.83
CA VAL A 58 -3.84 1.14 -0.37
C VAL A 58 -3.25 -0.24 -0.67
N GLY A 59 -1.92 -0.36 -0.67
CA GLY A 59 -1.27 -1.65 -0.93
C GLY A 59 -1.61 -2.70 0.12
N ILE A 60 -1.69 -2.29 1.38
CA ILE A 60 -2.08 -3.19 2.48
C ILE A 60 -3.54 -3.63 2.31
N GLU A 61 -4.42 -2.70 1.91
CA GLU A 61 -5.80 -3.06 1.62
C GLU A 61 -5.88 -4.10 0.50
N ALA A 62 -5.09 -3.92 -0.56
CA ALA A 62 -5.03 -4.89 -1.66
C ALA A 62 -4.62 -6.27 -1.16
N LEU A 63 -3.56 -6.34 -0.36
CA LEU A 63 -3.10 -7.62 0.23
C LEU A 63 -4.16 -8.25 1.11
N SER A 64 -4.81 -7.43 1.94
CA SER A 64 -5.88 -7.91 2.83
C SER A 64 -7.04 -8.53 2.04
N ARG A 65 -7.32 -7.99 0.85
CA ARG A 65 -8.41 -8.45 -0.02
C ARG A 65 -8.00 -9.52 -1.01
N GLY A 66 -6.77 -10.03 -0.92
CA GLY A 66 -6.35 -11.19 -1.69
C GLY A 66 -5.35 -10.95 -2.81
N ALA A 67 -4.77 -9.75 -2.91
CA ALA A 67 -3.66 -9.53 -3.83
C ALA A 67 -2.52 -10.49 -3.50
N SER A 68 -1.81 -10.96 -4.51
CA SER A 68 -0.72 -11.92 -4.32
C SER A 68 0.59 -11.27 -3.94
N PHE A 69 0.80 -10.01 -4.34
CA PHE A 69 2.05 -9.30 -4.07
C PHE A 69 1.87 -7.81 -4.24
N VAL A 70 2.49 -7.03 -3.34
CA VAL A 70 2.57 -5.58 -3.46
C VAL A 70 3.99 -5.12 -3.20
N ARG A 71 4.51 -4.29 -4.10
CA ARG A 71 5.78 -3.59 -3.90
C ARG A 71 5.47 -2.12 -3.59
N PHE A 72 5.97 -1.65 -2.46
CA PHE A 72 5.80 -0.27 -1.99
C PHE A 72 7.07 0.52 -2.27
N ILE A 73 6.92 1.68 -2.88
CA ILE A 73 8.05 2.57 -3.17
C ILE A 73 7.79 3.91 -2.49
N ASP A 74 8.75 4.36 -1.69
CA ASP A 74 8.71 5.70 -1.11
C ASP A 74 10.13 6.18 -0.88
N LEU A 75 10.36 7.46 -1.13
CA LEU A 75 11.68 8.07 -0.90
C LEU A 75 11.92 8.35 0.57
N ASN A 76 10.86 8.65 1.32
CA ASN A 76 10.93 9.06 2.72
C ASN A 76 11.17 7.85 3.62
N ARG A 77 12.29 7.88 4.35
CA ARG A 77 12.64 6.79 5.26
C ARG A 77 11.59 6.56 6.34
N ALA A 78 11.00 7.65 6.87
CA ALA A 78 9.95 7.52 7.88
C ALA A 78 8.74 6.77 7.32
N ALA A 79 8.36 7.05 6.06
CA ALA A 79 7.27 6.34 5.40
C ALA A 79 7.63 4.87 5.21
N VAL A 80 8.84 4.56 4.75
CA VAL A 80 9.29 3.17 4.58
C VAL A 80 9.19 2.41 5.91
N ASN A 81 9.63 3.02 7.00
CA ASN A 81 9.56 2.37 8.31
C ASN A 81 8.12 2.13 8.76
N VAL A 82 7.23 3.09 8.51
CA VAL A 82 5.81 2.96 8.85
C VAL A 82 5.14 1.87 8.01
N ILE A 83 5.43 1.80 6.70
CA ILE A 83 4.90 0.73 5.85
C ILE A 83 5.31 -0.64 6.38
N LYS A 84 6.59 -0.79 6.71
CA LYS A 84 7.08 -2.06 7.27
C LYS A 84 6.38 -2.40 8.59
N ALA A 85 6.22 -1.43 9.48
CA ALA A 85 5.52 -1.65 10.75
C ALA A 85 4.06 -2.05 10.53
N ASN A 86 3.39 -1.38 9.59
CA ASN A 86 2.00 -1.69 9.25
C ASN A 86 1.85 -3.08 8.62
N LEU A 87 2.82 -3.50 7.80
CA LEU A 87 2.83 -4.84 7.23
C LEU A 87 2.99 -5.91 8.32
N GLU A 88 3.86 -5.68 9.29
CA GLU A 88 4.02 -6.58 10.41
C GLU A 88 2.75 -6.66 11.26
N LYS A 89 2.17 -5.50 11.59
CA LYS A 89 0.96 -5.43 12.39
C LYS A 89 -0.21 -6.18 11.76
N THR A 90 -0.32 -6.12 10.43
CA THR A 90 -1.39 -6.77 9.69
C THR A 90 -1.06 -8.20 9.30
N LYS A 91 0.17 -8.66 9.55
CA LYS A 91 0.66 -10.00 9.20
C LYS A 91 0.64 -10.26 7.69
N LEU A 92 0.90 -9.21 6.90
CA LEU A 92 0.89 -9.29 5.44
C LEU A 92 2.29 -9.11 4.83
N ALA A 93 3.33 -9.04 5.65
CA ALA A 93 4.69 -8.74 5.19
C ALA A 93 5.25 -9.80 4.23
N ALA A 94 4.82 -11.05 4.33
CA ALA A 94 5.35 -12.14 3.50
C ALA A 94 5.09 -11.92 2.01
N ASP A 95 4.02 -11.22 1.65
CA ASP A 95 3.63 -10.98 0.27
C ASP A 95 3.92 -9.55 -0.17
N ALA A 96 4.86 -8.90 0.50
CA ALA A 96 5.17 -7.49 0.25
C ALA A 96 6.67 -7.26 0.16
N GLU A 97 7.03 -6.22 -0.58
CA GLU A 97 8.39 -5.69 -0.61
C GLU A 97 8.32 -4.18 -0.44
N VAL A 98 9.19 -3.61 0.37
CA VAL A 98 9.25 -2.17 0.59
C VAL A 98 10.62 -1.67 0.15
N VAL A 99 10.64 -0.72 -0.78
CA VAL A 99 11.86 -0.18 -1.36
C VAL A 99 11.91 1.32 -1.08
N GLN A 100 13.02 1.78 -0.48
CA GLN A 100 13.29 3.20 -0.34
C GLN A 100 13.95 3.69 -1.62
N SER A 101 13.19 4.40 -2.45
CA SER A 101 13.67 4.89 -3.72
C SER A 101 12.81 6.05 -4.21
N ASP A 102 13.42 6.92 -5.01
CA ASP A 102 12.67 7.88 -5.81
C ASP A 102 11.82 7.08 -6.81
N ALA A 103 10.53 7.43 -6.92
CA ALA A 103 9.62 6.70 -7.79
C ALA A 103 10.04 6.76 -9.26
N PHE A 104 10.53 7.91 -9.72
CA PHE A 104 10.97 8.05 -11.12
C PHE A 104 12.25 7.25 -11.37
N ALA A 105 13.20 7.27 -10.43
CA ALA A 105 14.41 6.46 -10.53
C ALA A 105 14.06 4.97 -10.57
N PHE A 106 13.11 4.56 -9.76
CA PHE A 106 12.65 3.16 -9.75
C PHE A 106 12.05 2.77 -11.09
N LEU A 107 11.18 3.61 -11.65
CA LEU A 107 10.51 3.33 -12.93
C LEU A 107 11.48 3.29 -14.10
N ASN A 108 12.63 3.96 -13.99
CA ASN A 108 13.67 3.94 -15.02
C ASN A 108 14.59 2.71 -14.92
N ARG A 109 14.44 1.90 -13.89
CA ARG A 109 15.21 0.68 -13.77
C ARG A 109 14.71 -0.38 -14.74
N ARG A 110 15.60 -1.32 -15.05
CA ARG A 110 15.20 -2.50 -15.81
C ARG A 110 14.13 -3.26 -15.03
N PRO A 111 12.97 -3.53 -15.63
CA PRO A 111 11.90 -4.22 -14.90
C PRO A 111 12.30 -5.67 -14.58
N ASP A 112 11.99 -6.08 -13.34
CA ASP A 112 12.21 -7.43 -12.84
C ASP A 112 10.92 -8.21 -12.70
N ARG A 113 9.77 -7.53 -12.86
CA ARG A 113 8.46 -8.16 -12.87
C ARG A 113 7.41 -7.22 -13.46
N THR A 114 6.27 -7.78 -13.82
CA THR A 114 5.11 -7.00 -14.27
C THR A 114 4.12 -6.86 -13.12
N PHE A 115 3.28 -5.83 -13.20
CA PHE A 115 2.23 -5.56 -12.20
C PHE A 115 0.89 -5.43 -12.90
N ASP A 116 -0.16 -5.93 -12.25
CA ASP A 116 -1.52 -5.78 -12.75
C ASP A 116 -2.03 -4.34 -12.53
N PHE A 117 -1.66 -3.74 -11.41
CA PHE A 117 -2.07 -2.38 -11.05
C PHE A 117 -0.89 -1.55 -10.57
N ILE A 118 -0.91 -0.28 -10.93
CA ILE A 118 0.04 0.70 -10.40
C ILE A 118 -0.80 1.80 -9.76
N PHE A 119 -0.64 1.97 -8.46
CA PHE A 119 -1.32 3.04 -7.73
C PHE A 119 -0.36 4.20 -7.53
N ILE A 120 -0.78 5.39 -7.94
CA ILE A 120 0.01 6.60 -7.82
C ILE A 120 -0.79 7.60 -6.99
N ALA A 121 -0.34 7.83 -5.76
CA ALA A 121 -0.95 8.84 -4.90
C ALA A 121 -0.16 10.15 -5.06
N PRO A 122 -0.84 11.28 -5.27
CA PRO A 122 -0.15 12.57 -5.36
C PRO A 122 0.38 13.02 -4.00
#